data_02b4d9a3fad9a4269697e4caf32e74a0
#
_entry.id   02b4d9a3fad9a4269697e4caf32e74a0
#
_cell.length_a   1.000
_cell.length_b   1.000
_cell.length_c   1.000
_cell.angle_alpha   90.00
_cell.angle_beta   90.00
_cell.angle_gamma   90.00
#
_symmetry.space_group_name_H-M   'P 1'
#
loop_
_entity.id
_entity.type
_entity.pdbx_description
1 polymer ?
#
loop_
_entity_poly.entity_id
_entity_poly.type
_entity_poly.pdbx_seq_one_letter_code
_entity_poly.pdbx_strand_id
1 'polypeptide(L)'
;MRELRRRHIGCKKFYPFSSETKWSGGDFDNGKSYVMGAAEFIFKDKNKYKEVFDTIESINDTVRIIVLASSEKSLGNGLPDDITPLAVVLIKDKLRENVNNTINYFKEQGVALKVISGDSVKTVQNIAKDTGITGAENAIDMTTVKTQEELENAAENCSVFGRVTPQQKKQLVIALKKNGHSVAMTGDGVNDVLALKEADCSIAMAAGSDAARNVSQLVLVNNDFASMPGVVAEGRRTINNLERSSALYIVKTIYTIILSVFFIFFHMPYPFEPIHFSLVGALTVGLPSFVLALQPNKNRIKGNFTYNIIARAVPAAFCTVLNIIGMAVITKFTTLAPDEYSTICVYMTALCAYMLILRLSYPFNALRIAMLTVSAVGIVLGCVFFAGFFSLVWLSVDGLILFGLLSAFTIVSFNLLYNYAEKLIEKNKNKYK
;
A
#
# COMPACT_ATOMS: atom_id res chain seq x y z
N MET A 1 -42.36 19.84 0.50
CA MET A 1 -42.26 18.76 1.52
C MET A 1 -43.37 18.98 2.54
N ARG A 2 -44.35 18.08 2.62
CA ARG A 2 -45.37 18.13 3.69
C ARG A 2 -44.68 17.67 4.98
N GLU A 3 -44.67 18.51 6.03
CA GLU A 3 -44.27 18.11 7.38
C GLU A 3 -45.14 16.95 7.85
N LEU A 4 -44.53 15.78 7.99
CA LEU A 4 -45.12 14.63 8.67
C LEU A 4 -45.23 15.01 10.18
N ARG A 5 -46.46 15.36 10.62
CA ARG A 5 -46.76 15.51 12.04
C ARG A 5 -46.45 14.18 12.73
N ARG A 6 -45.42 14.14 13.54
CA ARG A 6 -45.08 12.99 14.41
C ARG A 6 -46.17 12.88 15.47
N ARG A 7 -47.14 11.97 15.27
CA ARG A 7 -48.01 11.50 16.37
C ARG A 7 -47.21 10.42 17.10
N HIS A 8 -46.81 10.69 18.32
CA HIS A 8 -46.22 9.69 19.20
C HIS A 8 -47.37 8.77 19.68
N ILE A 9 -47.36 7.53 19.17
CA ILE A 9 -48.23 6.45 19.69
C ILE A 9 -47.33 5.64 20.61
N GLY A 10 -47.67 5.50 21.88
CA GLY A 10 -46.93 4.73 22.87
C GLY A 10 -46.87 3.26 22.48
N CYS A 11 -45.72 2.63 22.63
CA CYS A 11 -45.54 1.19 22.41
C CYS A 11 -45.67 0.48 23.77
N LYS A 12 -46.70 -0.35 23.91
CA LYS A 12 -46.96 -1.17 25.12
C LYS A 12 -46.01 -2.33 25.25
N LYS A 13 -45.76 -3.02 24.14
CA LYS A 13 -44.90 -4.20 24.10
C LYS A 13 -44.17 -4.25 22.77
N PHE A 14 -42.83 -4.36 22.84
CA PHE A 14 -41.99 -4.48 21.65
C PHE A 14 -41.52 -5.93 21.45
N TYR A 15 -41.56 -6.40 20.22
CA TYR A 15 -41.07 -7.69 19.78
C TYR A 15 -39.83 -7.47 18.88
N PRO A 16 -38.62 -7.76 19.38
CA PRO A 16 -37.41 -7.53 18.64
C PRO A 16 -37.31 -8.42 17.41
N PHE A 17 -36.49 -8.00 16.45
CA PHE A 17 -36.19 -8.80 15.26
C PHE A 17 -35.53 -10.12 15.65
N SER A 18 -35.98 -11.21 15.05
CA SER A 18 -35.34 -12.53 15.15
C SER A 18 -34.96 -13.04 13.76
N SER A 19 -33.78 -13.65 13.68
CA SER A 19 -33.33 -14.32 12.45
C SER A 19 -34.18 -15.51 12.04
N GLU A 20 -34.93 -16.10 12.98
CA GLU A 20 -35.82 -17.20 12.71
C GLU A 20 -37.19 -16.73 12.15
N THR A 21 -37.76 -15.68 12.75
CA THR A 21 -39.08 -15.17 12.38
C THR A 21 -39.00 -14.13 11.24
N LYS A 22 -37.84 -13.49 11.02
CA LYS A 22 -37.63 -12.48 10.00
C LYS A 22 -38.54 -11.25 10.05
N TRP A 23 -39.10 -10.95 11.22
CA TRP A 23 -39.92 -9.76 11.47
C TRP A 23 -39.62 -9.17 12.86
N SER A 24 -40.01 -7.93 13.03
CA SER A 24 -40.12 -7.22 14.32
C SER A 24 -41.45 -6.49 14.39
N GLY A 25 -41.93 -6.18 15.58
CA GLY A 25 -43.22 -5.50 15.72
C GLY A 25 -43.45 -4.96 17.12
N GLY A 26 -44.64 -4.45 17.35
CA GLY A 26 -45.08 -3.96 18.66
C GLY A 26 -46.56 -3.80 18.78
N ASP A 27 -47.07 -3.93 20.01
CA ASP A 27 -48.44 -3.60 20.40
C ASP A 27 -48.44 -2.14 20.88
N PHE A 28 -49.38 -1.34 20.39
CA PHE A 28 -49.41 0.10 20.64
C PHE A 28 -50.66 0.57 21.41
N ASP A 29 -50.58 1.78 21.98
CA ASP A 29 -51.68 2.34 22.81
C ASP A 29 -52.95 2.63 22.03
N ASN A 30 -52.87 2.71 20.68
CA ASN A 30 -54.06 2.87 19.83
C ASN A 30 -54.87 1.58 19.64
N GLY A 31 -54.56 0.51 20.36
CA GLY A 31 -55.20 -0.78 20.27
C GLY A 31 -54.81 -1.63 19.07
N LYS A 32 -53.84 -1.17 18.27
CA LYS A 32 -53.35 -1.92 17.09
C LYS A 32 -51.93 -2.40 17.34
N SER A 33 -51.60 -3.50 16.69
CA SER A 33 -50.27 -4.02 16.59
C SER A 33 -49.71 -3.76 15.19
N TYR A 34 -48.42 -3.43 15.12
CA TYR A 34 -47.74 -3.25 13.84
C TYR A 34 -46.57 -4.22 13.75
N VAL A 35 -46.37 -4.76 12.56
CA VAL A 35 -45.31 -5.71 12.26
C VAL A 35 -44.56 -5.28 10.99
N MET A 36 -43.24 -5.41 10.98
CA MET A 36 -42.39 -5.08 9.85
C MET A 36 -41.36 -6.19 9.62
N GLY A 37 -41.23 -6.65 8.39
CA GLY A 37 -40.29 -7.73 8.06
C GLY A 37 -40.40 -8.22 6.62
N ALA A 38 -39.88 -9.41 6.35
CA ALA A 38 -39.97 -10.05 5.04
C ALA A 38 -41.38 -10.53 4.73
N ALA A 39 -41.85 -10.27 3.51
CA ALA A 39 -43.24 -10.54 3.11
C ALA A 39 -43.62 -12.00 3.29
N GLU A 40 -42.75 -12.93 2.91
CA GLU A 40 -43.02 -14.39 3.00
C GLU A 40 -43.15 -14.92 4.45
N PHE A 41 -42.62 -14.17 5.42
CA PHE A 41 -42.74 -14.53 6.85
C PHE A 41 -43.95 -13.88 7.52
N ILE A 42 -44.39 -12.72 7.03
CA ILE A 42 -45.55 -11.99 7.55
C ILE A 42 -46.82 -12.48 6.89
N PHE A 43 -46.86 -12.68 5.58
CA PHE A 43 -47.99 -13.12 4.81
C PHE A 43 -47.83 -14.59 4.43
N LYS A 44 -48.24 -15.51 5.32
CA LYS A 44 -48.08 -16.94 5.13
C LYS A 44 -48.93 -17.50 3.97
N ASP A 45 -50.14 -16.94 3.75
CA ASP A 45 -51.01 -17.33 2.66
C ASP A 45 -50.83 -16.43 1.45
N LYS A 46 -50.04 -16.89 0.47
CA LYS A 46 -49.76 -16.14 -0.76
C LYS A 46 -51.00 -15.84 -1.59
N ASN A 47 -52.02 -16.70 -1.53
CA ASN A 47 -53.25 -16.49 -2.31
C ASN A 47 -54.09 -15.36 -1.71
N LYS A 48 -54.18 -15.27 -0.39
CA LYS A 48 -54.90 -14.20 0.32
C LYS A 48 -54.25 -12.83 0.08
N TYR A 49 -52.92 -12.78 -0.07
CA TYR A 49 -52.13 -11.53 -0.21
C TYR A 49 -51.49 -11.39 -1.60
N LYS A 50 -52.14 -11.95 -2.63
CA LYS A 50 -51.60 -11.98 -4.00
C LYS A 50 -51.20 -10.61 -4.51
N GLU A 51 -51.98 -9.57 -4.31
CA GLU A 51 -51.66 -8.20 -4.73
C GLU A 51 -50.34 -7.67 -4.16
N VAL A 52 -50.01 -8.03 -2.91
CA VAL A 52 -48.74 -7.63 -2.27
C VAL A 52 -47.58 -8.35 -2.94
N PHE A 53 -47.71 -9.65 -3.20
CA PHE A 53 -46.69 -10.42 -3.86
C PHE A 53 -46.49 -10.01 -5.32
N ASP A 54 -47.56 -9.77 -6.07
CA ASP A 54 -47.52 -9.26 -7.44
C ASP A 54 -46.82 -7.89 -7.49
N THR A 55 -47.11 -7.02 -6.51
CA THR A 55 -46.41 -5.72 -6.36
C THR A 55 -44.93 -5.92 -6.10
N ILE A 56 -44.56 -6.82 -5.19
CA ILE A 56 -43.16 -7.14 -4.87
C ILE A 56 -42.41 -7.70 -6.08
N GLU A 57 -43.04 -8.60 -6.84
CA GLU A 57 -42.47 -9.21 -8.06
C GLU A 57 -42.25 -8.19 -9.18
N SER A 58 -43.10 -7.16 -9.26
CA SER A 58 -42.95 -6.06 -10.23
C SER A 58 -41.78 -5.12 -9.91
N ILE A 59 -41.25 -5.15 -8.68
CA ILE A 59 -40.18 -4.29 -8.23
C ILE A 59 -38.82 -4.87 -8.65
N ASN A 60 -37.98 -4.00 -9.19
CA ASN A 60 -36.65 -4.42 -9.66
C ASN A 60 -35.77 -4.95 -8.51
N ASP A 61 -35.07 -6.05 -8.70
CA ASP A 61 -34.31 -6.84 -7.72
C ASP A 61 -33.14 -6.10 -7.00
N THR A 62 -32.97 -4.80 -7.24
CA THR A 62 -31.85 -4.00 -6.67
C THR A 62 -32.15 -3.38 -5.31
N VAL A 63 -33.34 -3.63 -4.75
CA VAL A 63 -33.80 -3.03 -3.49
C VAL A 63 -34.13 -4.11 -2.46
N ARG A 64 -33.82 -3.83 -1.19
CA ARG A 64 -34.30 -4.66 -0.08
C ARG A 64 -35.75 -4.28 0.19
N ILE A 65 -36.66 -5.26 0.13
CA ILE A 65 -38.05 -5.04 0.31
C ILE A 65 -38.43 -5.45 1.73
N ILE A 66 -39.08 -4.55 2.46
CA ILE A 66 -39.65 -4.79 3.77
C ILE A 66 -41.13 -4.41 3.70
N VAL A 67 -42.02 -5.26 4.24
CA VAL A 67 -43.44 -4.95 4.33
C VAL A 67 -43.78 -4.47 5.72
N LEU A 68 -44.71 -3.52 5.81
CA LEU A 68 -45.36 -3.07 7.04
C LEU A 68 -46.82 -3.52 7.01
N ALA A 69 -47.26 -4.10 8.10
CA ALA A 69 -48.65 -4.58 8.26
C ALA A 69 -49.16 -4.25 9.66
N SER A 70 -50.48 -4.24 9.82
CA SER A 70 -51.14 -4.06 11.11
C SER A 70 -52.12 -5.19 11.41
N SER A 71 -52.43 -5.34 12.70
CA SER A 71 -53.46 -6.23 13.23
C SER A 71 -54.21 -5.51 14.34
N GLU A 72 -55.47 -5.85 14.51
CA GLU A 72 -56.30 -5.41 15.66
C GLU A 72 -56.06 -6.29 16.91
N LYS A 73 -55.32 -7.41 16.75
CA LYS A 73 -54.94 -8.32 17.84
C LYS A 73 -53.47 -8.12 18.23
N SER A 74 -53.14 -8.43 19.48
CA SER A 74 -51.76 -8.44 19.96
C SER A 74 -50.95 -9.50 19.21
N LEU A 75 -49.67 -9.17 18.94
CA LEU A 75 -48.72 -10.08 18.29
C LEU A 75 -48.39 -11.30 19.17
N GLY A 76 -48.52 -11.21 20.50
CA GLY A 76 -48.42 -12.33 21.44
C GLY A 76 -47.16 -13.20 21.20
N ASN A 77 -47.41 -14.51 21.02
CA ASN A 77 -46.38 -15.50 20.71
C ASN A 77 -46.24 -15.78 19.21
N GLY A 78 -46.82 -14.94 18.34
CA GLY A 78 -46.76 -15.12 16.90
C GLY A 78 -47.62 -14.12 16.14
N LEU A 79 -47.65 -14.25 14.82
CA LEU A 79 -48.43 -13.36 13.96
C LEU A 79 -49.90 -13.78 13.96
N PRO A 80 -50.85 -12.87 14.22
CA PRO A 80 -52.29 -13.17 14.17
C PRO A 80 -52.78 -13.31 12.72
N ASP A 81 -53.99 -13.94 12.55
CA ASP A 81 -54.54 -14.24 11.21
C ASP A 81 -55.21 -13.02 10.53
N ASP A 82 -55.43 -11.92 11.27
CA ASP A 82 -56.09 -10.69 10.83
C ASP A 82 -55.09 -9.61 10.30
N ILE A 83 -53.90 -10.03 9.88
CA ILE A 83 -52.90 -9.13 9.39
C ILE A 83 -53.38 -8.41 8.12
N THR A 84 -53.27 -7.08 8.13
CA THR A 84 -53.61 -6.19 7.00
C THR A 84 -52.35 -5.48 6.50
N PRO A 85 -52.03 -5.63 5.21
CA PRO A 85 -50.90 -4.89 4.61
C PRO A 85 -51.14 -3.38 4.66
N LEU A 86 -50.10 -2.60 5.02
CA LEU A 86 -50.17 -1.15 5.06
C LEU A 86 -49.24 -0.50 4.01
N ALA A 87 -48.05 -1.02 3.87
CA ALA A 87 -47.02 -0.44 2.96
C ALA A 87 -45.97 -1.47 2.59
N VAL A 88 -45.42 -1.28 1.41
CA VAL A 88 -44.15 -1.89 0.97
C VAL A 88 -43.07 -0.83 1.06
N VAL A 89 -42.02 -1.08 1.84
CA VAL A 89 -40.91 -0.20 2.05
C VAL A 89 -39.71 -0.69 1.24
N LEU A 90 -39.24 0.13 0.34
CA LEU A 90 -38.11 -0.17 -0.51
C LEU A 90 -36.87 0.50 0.06
N ILE A 91 -35.88 -0.28 0.45
CA ILE A 91 -34.60 0.19 0.96
C ILE A 91 -33.58 -0.02 -0.15
N LYS A 92 -33.05 1.08 -0.67
CA LYS A 92 -31.95 1.08 -1.63
C LYS A 92 -30.70 1.62 -0.95
N ASP A 93 -29.63 0.86 -1.01
CA ASP A 93 -28.34 1.34 -0.55
C ASP A 93 -27.86 2.47 -1.47
N LYS A 94 -27.55 3.62 -0.87
CA LYS A 94 -26.97 4.74 -1.61
C LYS A 94 -25.50 4.46 -1.79
N LEU A 95 -25.07 4.31 -3.05
CA LEU A 95 -23.65 4.25 -3.38
C LEU A 95 -22.96 5.51 -2.86
N ARG A 96 -21.77 5.33 -2.27
CA ARG A 96 -20.96 6.47 -1.81
C ARG A 96 -20.49 7.30 -2.99
N GLU A 97 -20.44 8.60 -2.80
CA GLU A 97 -19.84 9.51 -3.77
C GLU A 97 -18.38 9.10 -4.02
N ASN A 98 -17.90 9.21 -5.26
CA ASN A 98 -16.53 8.85 -5.68
C ASN A 98 -16.18 7.35 -5.70
N VAL A 99 -17.09 6.42 -5.44
CA VAL A 99 -16.77 4.99 -5.52
C VAL A 99 -16.30 4.60 -6.93
N ASN A 100 -16.97 5.12 -7.96
CA ASN A 100 -16.63 4.84 -9.37
C ASN A 100 -15.24 5.39 -9.73
N ASN A 101 -14.86 6.58 -9.22
CA ASN A 101 -13.53 7.15 -9.43
C ASN A 101 -12.44 6.27 -8.80
N THR A 102 -12.71 5.73 -7.61
CA THR A 102 -11.78 4.85 -6.91
C THR A 102 -11.63 3.51 -7.64
N ILE A 103 -12.71 2.93 -8.12
CA ILE A 103 -12.69 1.69 -8.92
C ILE A 103 -11.92 1.90 -10.21
N ASN A 104 -12.16 2.98 -10.94
CA ASN A 104 -11.43 3.34 -12.15
C ASN A 104 -9.93 3.53 -11.88
N TYR A 105 -9.58 4.21 -10.78
CA TYR A 105 -8.18 4.34 -10.37
C TYR A 105 -7.50 2.98 -10.22
N PHE A 106 -8.10 2.02 -9.51
CA PHE A 106 -7.51 0.69 -9.34
C PHE A 106 -7.43 -0.09 -10.65
N LYS A 107 -8.44 0.03 -11.50
CA LYS A 107 -8.43 -0.56 -12.85
C LYS A 107 -7.26 -0.03 -13.69
N GLU A 108 -7.02 1.28 -13.71
CA GLU A 108 -5.88 1.91 -14.38
C GLU A 108 -4.53 1.46 -13.80
N GLN A 109 -4.51 1.13 -12.50
CA GLN A 109 -3.32 0.57 -11.85
C GLN A 109 -3.10 -0.92 -12.15
N GLY A 110 -4.00 -1.58 -12.89
CA GLY A 110 -3.92 -3.01 -13.20
C GLY A 110 -4.27 -3.89 -12.01
N VAL A 111 -5.08 -3.39 -11.06
CA VAL A 111 -5.57 -4.16 -9.91
C VAL A 111 -6.90 -4.80 -10.28
N ALA A 112 -7.00 -6.13 -10.16
CA ALA A 112 -8.25 -6.85 -10.28
C ALA A 112 -9.06 -6.70 -9.00
N LEU A 113 -10.26 -6.11 -9.10
CA LEU A 113 -11.17 -5.96 -7.98
C LEU A 113 -12.13 -7.14 -7.93
N LYS A 114 -12.28 -7.76 -6.76
CA LYS A 114 -13.21 -8.86 -6.50
C LYS A 114 -14.14 -8.48 -5.35
N VAL A 115 -15.43 -8.75 -5.50
CA VAL A 115 -16.45 -8.46 -4.47
C VAL A 115 -16.88 -9.74 -3.80
N ILE A 116 -16.72 -9.80 -2.47
CA ILE A 116 -17.02 -10.98 -1.67
C ILE A 116 -18.03 -10.58 -0.60
N SER A 117 -19.27 -11.09 -0.69
CA SER A 117 -20.36 -10.77 0.24
C SER A 117 -21.09 -12.01 0.74
N GLY A 118 -21.68 -11.90 1.94
CA GLY A 118 -22.66 -12.87 2.46
C GLY A 118 -24.06 -12.71 1.87
N ASP A 119 -24.32 -11.63 1.13
CA ASP A 119 -25.61 -11.34 0.49
C ASP A 119 -25.84 -12.20 -0.76
N SER A 120 -27.08 -12.13 -1.31
CA SER A 120 -27.41 -12.88 -2.53
C SER A 120 -26.54 -12.45 -3.71
N VAL A 121 -26.17 -13.41 -4.56
CA VAL A 121 -25.33 -13.17 -5.76
C VAL A 121 -25.93 -12.06 -6.62
N LYS A 122 -27.25 -12.09 -6.84
CA LYS A 122 -27.94 -11.13 -7.70
C LYS A 122 -27.81 -9.69 -7.19
N THR A 123 -27.97 -9.49 -5.88
CA THR A 123 -27.79 -8.17 -5.24
C THR A 123 -26.37 -7.66 -5.39
N VAL A 124 -25.37 -8.50 -5.06
CA VAL A 124 -23.95 -8.14 -5.12
C VAL A 124 -23.52 -7.86 -6.56
N GLN A 125 -23.98 -8.67 -7.52
CA GLN A 125 -23.69 -8.50 -8.94
C GLN A 125 -24.22 -7.18 -9.50
N ASN A 126 -25.46 -6.83 -9.15
CA ASN A 126 -26.06 -5.56 -9.58
C ASN A 126 -25.27 -4.36 -9.05
N ILE A 127 -24.89 -4.38 -7.77
CA ILE A 127 -24.04 -3.34 -7.17
C ILE A 127 -22.68 -3.28 -7.87
N ALA A 128 -22.06 -4.41 -8.16
CA ALA A 128 -20.76 -4.47 -8.86
C ALA A 128 -20.85 -3.90 -10.29
N LYS A 129 -21.94 -4.17 -11.01
CA LYS A 129 -22.22 -3.57 -12.34
C LYS A 129 -22.42 -2.06 -12.25
N ASP A 130 -23.26 -1.60 -11.32
CA ASP A 130 -23.57 -0.18 -11.12
C ASP A 130 -22.30 0.63 -10.73
N THR A 131 -21.36 -0.01 -10.06
CA THR A 131 -20.08 0.60 -9.65
C THR A 131 -18.96 0.45 -10.69
N GLY A 132 -19.18 -0.30 -11.79
CA GLY A 132 -18.22 -0.44 -12.89
C GLY A 132 -17.09 -1.42 -12.62
N ILE A 133 -17.28 -2.41 -11.75
CA ILE A 133 -16.30 -3.47 -11.51
C ILE A 133 -16.15 -4.35 -12.76
N THR A 134 -14.91 -4.52 -13.20
CA THR A 134 -14.58 -5.34 -14.37
C THR A 134 -14.88 -6.81 -14.08
N GLY A 135 -15.59 -7.48 -14.99
CA GLY A 135 -15.98 -8.88 -14.82
C GLY A 135 -17.17 -9.08 -13.87
N ALA A 136 -17.96 -8.04 -13.59
CA ALA A 136 -19.15 -8.14 -12.74
C ALA A 136 -20.21 -9.14 -13.27
N GLU A 137 -20.13 -9.49 -14.55
CA GLU A 137 -20.94 -10.56 -15.16
C GLU A 137 -20.56 -11.95 -14.64
N ASN A 138 -19.29 -12.15 -14.25
CA ASN A 138 -18.75 -13.42 -13.73
C ASN A 138 -19.02 -13.51 -12.23
N ALA A 139 -20.25 -13.85 -11.89
CA ALA A 139 -20.73 -13.98 -10.51
C ALA A 139 -21.02 -15.44 -10.16
N ILE A 140 -20.74 -15.84 -8.92
CA ILE A 140 -20.94 -17.21 -8.43
C ILE A 140 -21.62 -17.21 -7.06
N ASP A 141 -22.53 -18.18 -6.88
CA ASP A 141 -23.15 -18.49 -5.57
C ASP A 141 -22.26 -19.50 -4.84
N MET A 142 -21.63 -19.08 -3.77
CA MET A 142 -20.71 -19.92 -3.01
C MET A 142 -21.37 -21.08 -2.27
N THR A 143 -22.69 -21.13 -2.21
CA THR A 143 -23.41 -22.31 -1.70
C THR A 143 -23.36 -23.49 -2.67
N THR A 144 -23.11 -23.24 -3.97
CA THR A 144 -22.99 -24.29 -4.99
C THR A 144 -21.58 -24.89 -5.07
N VAL A 145 -20.58 -24.19 -4.56
CA VAL A 145 -19.17 -24.63 -4.56
C VAL A 145 -18.96 -25.66 -3.46
N LYS A 146 -18.59 -26.88 -3.82
CA LYS A 146 -18.47 -28.02 -2.89
C LYS A 146 -17.03 -28.49 -2.71
N THR A 147 -16.21 -28.35 -3.73
CA THR A 147 -14.84 -28.84 -3.71
C THR A 147 -13.82 -27.70 -3.65
N GLN A 148 -12.61 -28.03 -3.21
CA GLN A 148 -11.50 -27.07 -3.18
C GLN A 148 -11.10 -26.64 -4.61
N GLU A 149 -11.14 -27.53 -5.56
CA GLU A 149 -10.82 -27.25 -6.97
C GLU A 149 -11.84 -26.26 -7.59
N GLU A 150 -13.13 -26.46 -7.33
CA GLU A 150 -14.16 -25.51 -7.74
C GLU A 150 -13.93 -24.13 -7.15
N LEU A 151 -13.52 -24.07 -5.87
CA LEU A 151 -13.21 -22.80 -5.19
C LEU A 151 -11.99 -22.11 -5.80
N GLU A 152 -10.91 -22.85 -6.08
CA GLU A 152 -9.68 -22.31 -6.72
C GLU A 152 -10.01 -21.79 -8.13
N ASN A 153 -10.80 -22.51 -8.89
CA ASN A 153 -11.25 -22.08 -10.22
C ASN A 153 -12.17 -20.84 -10.15
N ALA A 154 -13.10 -20.80 -9.20
CA ALA A 154 -13.95 -19.64 -8.97
C ALA A 154 -13.12 -18.41 -8.55
N ALA A 155 -12.14 -18.59 -7.67
CA ALA A 155 -11.27 -17.51 -7.21
C ALA A 155 -10.56 -16.82 -8.38
N GLU A 156 -10.12 -17.56 -9.39
CA GLU A 156 -9.44 -17.00 -10.57
C GLU A 156 -10.42 -16.32 -11.53
N ASN A 157 -11.50 -17.03 -11.90
CA ASN A 157 -12.34 -16.66 -13.05
C ASN A 157 -13.52 -15.75 -12.70
N CYS A 158 -13.95 -15.70 -11.42
CA CYS A 158 -15.09 -14.88 -11.00
C CYS A 158 -14.62 -13.57 -10.34
N SER A 159 -15.40 -12.51 -10.54
CA SER A 159 -15.19 -11.20 -9.89
C SER A 159 -16.19 -10.93 -8.77
N VAL A 160 -17.31 -11.65 -8.73
CA VAL A 160 -18.37 -11.44 -7.74
C VAL A 160 -18.72 -12.77 -7.07
N PHE A 161 -18.69 -12.76 -5.74
CA PHE A 161 -18.97 -13.92 -4.90
C PHE A 161 -20.10 -13.58 -3.93
N GLY A 162 -21.23 -14.29 -4.02
CA GLY A 162 -22.36 -14.11 -3.13
C GLY A 162 -22.54 -15.30 -2.19
N ARG A 163 -23.27 -15.10 -1.08
CA ARG A 163 -23.55 -16.08 -0.03
C ARG A 163 -22.30 -16.75 0.54
N VAL A 164 -21.21 -15.96 0.67
CA VAL A 164 -19.91 -16.44 1.12
C VAL A 164 -19.86 -16.56 2.63
N THR A 165 -19.44 -17.72 3.13
CA THR A 165 -19.18 -17.93 4.55
C THR A 165 -17.81 -17.34 4.96
N PRO A 166 -17.57 -17.05 6.25
CA PRO A 166 -16.27 -16.55 6.72
C PRO A 166 -15.10 -17.47 6.36
N GLN A 167 -15.32 -18.78 6.39
CA GLN A 167 -14.31 -19.76 6.03
C GLN A 167 -14.00 -19.73 4.53
N GLN A 168 -15.03 -19.62 3.69
CA GLN A 168 -14.84 -19.50 2.25
C GLN A 168 -14.14 -18.18 1.86
N LYS A 169 -14.41 -17.06 2.57
CA LYS A 169 -13.66 -15.81 2.38
C LYS A 169 -12.15 -16.02 2.57
N LYS A 170 -11.76 -16.70 3.64
CA LYS A 170 -10.35 -17.06 3.89
C LYS A 170 -9.80 -17.93 2.76
N GLN A 171 -10.52 -18.96 2.35
CA GLN A 171 -10.06 -19.89 1.30
C GLN A 171 -9.90 -19.23 -0.06
N LEU A 172 -10.78 -18.28 -0.42
CA LEU A 172 -10.63 -17.46 -1.63
C LEU A 172 -9.31 -16.66 -1.62
N VAL A 173 -8.97 -16.03 -0.48
CA VAL A 173 -7.69 -15.31 -0.33
C VAL A 173 -6.51 -16.26 -0.50
N ILE A 174 -6.54 -17.43 0.15
CA ILE A 174 -5.50 -18.46 0.04
C ILE A 174 -5.34 -18.93 -1.42
N ALA A 175 -6.44 -19.20 -2.12
CA ALA A 175 -6.44 -19.64 -3.51
C ALA A 175 -5.78 -18.61 -4.44
N LEU A 176 -6.12 -17.33 -4.28
CA LEU A 176 -5.50 -16.25 -5.06
C LEU A 176 -3.99 -16.13 -4.77
N LYS A 177 -3.57 -16.23 -3.51
CA LYS A 177 -2.15 -16.22 -3.13
C LYS A 177 -1.39 -17.42 -3.70
N LYS A 178 -2.00 -18.60 -3.68
CA LYS A 178 -1.42 -19.83 -4.27
C LYS A 178 -1.17 -19.68 -5.77
N ASN A 179 -2.02 -18.93 -6.47
CA ASN A 179 -1.88 -18.59 -7.89
C ASN A 179 -0.87 -17.45 -8.16
N GLY A 180 -0.14 -16.99 -7.14
CA GLY A 180 0.92 -15.98 -7.27
C GLY A 180 0.44 -14.53 -7.21
N HIS A 181 -0.82 -14.29 -6.86
CA HIS A 181 -1.35 -12.93 -6.66
C HIS A 181 -1.00 -12.37 -5.29
N SER A 182 -0.68 -11.08 -5.23
CA SER A 182 -0.67 -10.32 -3.96
C SER A 182 -2.07 -9.82 -3.67
N VAL A 183 -2.61 -10.18 -2.51
CA VAL A 183 -4.01 -9.95 -2.16
C VAL A 183 -4.13 -8.89 -1.06
N ALA A 184 -4.86 -7.81 -1.37
CA ALA A 184 -5.36 -6.87 -0.38
C ALA A 184 -6.82 -7.20 -0.05
N MET A 185 -7.15 -7.32 1.23
CA MET A 185 -8.51 -7.58 1.70
C MET A 185 -9.04 -6.39 2.50
N THR A 186 -10.21 -5.89 2.12
CA THR A 186 -10.93 -4.87 2.89
C THR A 186 -12.17 -5.49 3.52
N GLY A 187 -12.36 -5.28 4.82
CA GLY A 187 -13.50 -5.79 5.57
C GLY A 187 -13.80 -4.96 6.82
N ASP A 188 -15.02 -5.03 7.31
CA ASP A 188 -15.48 -4.27 8.49
C ASP A 188 -16.13 -5.16 9.56
N GLY A 189 -16.51 -6.39 9.20
CA GLY A 189 -17.21 -7.31 10.06
C GLY A 189 -16.34 -8.35 10.75
N VAL A 190 -16.88 -8.97 11.79
CA VAL A 190 -16.28 -10.14 12.46
C VAL A 190 -16.08 -11.30 11.47
N ASN A 191 -16.99 -11.40 10.50
CA ASN A 191 -16.95 -12.42 9.45
C ASN A 191 -15.77 -12.30 8.48
N ASP A 192 -15.10 -11.15 8.46
CA ASP A 192 -13.95 -10.88 7.60
C ASP A 192 -12.60 -11.17 8.25
N VAL A 193 -12.58 -11.35 9.58
CA VAL A 193 -11.34 -11.51 10.39
C VAL A 193 -10.43 -12.59 9.85
N LEU A 194 -10.99 -13.75 9.45
CA LEU A 194 -10.19 -14.86 8.94
C LEU A 194 -9.52 -14.52 7.61
N ALA A 195 -10.22 -13.84 6.70
CA ALA A 195 -9.71 -13.40 5.41
C ALA A 195 -8.72 -12.24 5.56
N LEU A 196 -8.99 -11.29 6.47
CA LEU A 196 -8.09 -10.18 6.79
C LEU A 196 -6.73 -10.67 7.30
N LYS A 197 -6.72 -11.68 8.19
CA LYS A 197 -5.48 -12.29 8.69
C LYS A 197 -4.65 -12.98 7.60
N GLU A 198 -5.32 -13.53 6.60
CA GLU A 198 -4.67 -14.28 5.53
C GLU A 198 -4.10 -13.39 4.43
N ALA A 199 -4.69 -12.23 4.21
CA ALA A 199 -4.31 -11.30 3.14
C ALA A 199 -2.89 -10.73 3.34
N ASP A 200 -2.22 -10.40 2.23
CA ASP A 200 -0.91 -9.73 2.24
C ASP A 200 -1.00 -8.28 2.73
N CYS A 201 -2.16 -7.64 2.49
CA CYS A 201 -2.50 -6.32 3.02
C CYS A 201 -3.95 -6.33 3.51
N SER A 202 -4.15 -6.13 4.81
CA SER A 202 -5.48 -6.11 5.42
C SER A 202 -5.89 -4.70 5.82
N ILE A 203 -7.14 -4.34 5.46
CA ILE A 203 -7.69 -3.00 5.61
C ILE A 203 -9.02 -3.08 6.32
N ALA A 204 -9.19 -2.37 7.44
CA ALA A 204 -10.47 -2.26 8.14
C ALA A 204 -11.04 -0.85 8.07
N MET A 205 -12.35 -0.75 8.26
CA MET A 205 -13.02 0.53 8.49
C MET A 205 -13.02 0.86 9.98
N ALA A 206 -12.84 2.13 10.35
CA ALA A 206 -12.84 2.54 11.77
C ALA A 206 -14.19 2.26 12.46
N ALA A 207 -15.31 2.38 11.74
CA ALA A 207 -16.64 2.01 12.23
C ALA A 207 -16.90 0.49 12.23
N GLY A 208 -15.97 -0.31 11.73
CA GLY A 208 -16.08 -1.77 11.73
C GLY A 208 -15.90 -2.37 13.13
N SER A 209 -15.97 -3.69 13.21
CA SER A 209 -15.80 -4.42 14.47
C SER A 209 -14.38 -4.27 15.04
N ASP A 210 -14.27 -4.28 16.38
CA ASP A 210 -12.95 -4.27 17.06
C ASP A 210 -12.07 -5.43 16.59
N ALA A 211 -12.69 -6.61 16.36
CA ALA A 211 -11.98 -7.78 15.89
C ALA A 211 -11.36 -7.56 14.51
N ALA A 212 -12.07 -6.90 13.57
CA ALA A 212 -11.53 -6.58 12.26
C ALA A 212 -10.41 -5.53 12.35
N ARG A 213 -10.60 -4.47 13.16
CA ARG A 213 -9.57 -3.42 13.37
C ARG A 213 -8.28 -3.99 13.96
N ASN A 214 -8.38 -4.85 14.97
CA ASN A 214 -7.23 -5.39 15.68
C ASN A 214 -6.38 -6.35 14.84
N VAL A 215 -6.93 -6.95 13.80
CA VAL A 215 -6.19 -7.87 12.92
C VAL A 215 -5.69 -7.20 11.64
N SER A 216 -6.16 -5.98 11.35
CA SER A 216 -5.84 -5.28 10.11
C SER A 216 -4.57 -4.47 10.23
N GLN A 217 -3.79 -4.43 9.15
CA GLN A 217 -2.57 -3.63 9.04
C GLN A 217 -2.86 -2.14 8.83
N LEU A 218 -4.01 -1.82 8.22
CA LEU A 218 -4.46 -0.46 7.96
C LEU A 218 -5.90 -0.28 8.46
N VAL A 219 -6.20 0.91 9.01
CA VAL A 219 -7.55 1.30 9.41
C VAL A 219 -7.91 2.62 8.74
N LEU A 220 -9.00 2.63 7.96
CA LEU A 220 -9.51 3.83 7.30
C LEU A 220 -10.36 4.64 8.30
N VAL A 221 -9.79 5.69 8.87
CA VAL A 221 -10.38 6.48 9.95
C VAL A 221 -11.67 7.19 9.51
N ASN A 222 -11.74 7.66 8.28
CA ASN A 222 -12.92 8.31 7.70
C ASN A 222 -13.98 7.33 7.17
N ASN A 223 -13.79 6.03 7.33
CA ASN A 223 -14.70 4.97 6.85
C ASN A 223 -15.00 5.06 5.35
N ASP A 224 -14.08 5.59 4.57
CA ASP A 224 -14.28 5.78 3.13
C ASP A 224 -13.17 5.10 2.32
N PHE A 225 -13.58 4.13 1.49
CA PHE A 225 -12.69 3.43 0.56
C PHE A 225 -12.08 4.38 -0.48
N ALA A 226 -12.72 5.52 -0.76
CA ALA A 226 -12.17 6.55 -1.66
C ALA A 226 -10.85 7.17 -1.17
N SER A 227 -10.44 6.92 0.07
CA SER A 227 -9.12 7.30 0.61
C SER A 227 -7.98 6.41 0.10
N MET A 228 -8.28 5.21 -0.38
CA MET A 228 -7.26 4.21 -0.75
C MET A 228 -6.27 4.69 -1.83
N PRO A 229 -6.66 5.43 -2.88
CA PRO A 229 -5.69 6.03 -3.80
C PRO A 229 -4.64 6.88 -3.10
N GLY A 230 -5.02 7.63 -2.07
CA GLY A 230 -4.11 8.41 -1.23
C GLY A 230 -3.13 7.53 -0.45
N VAL A 231 -3.61 6.44 0.14
CA VAL A 231 -2.78 5.46 0.87
C VAL A 231 -1.76 4.81 -0.07
N VAL A 232 -2.18 4.38 -1.26
CA VAL A 232 -1.29 3.80 -2.28
C VAL A 232 -0.24 4.82 -2.73
N ALA A 233 -0.63 6.08 -2.94
CA ALA A 233 0.30 7.14 -3.33
C ALA A 233 1.35 7.40 -2.26
N GLU A 234 0.98 7.38 -0.98
CA GLU A 234 1.91 7.55 0.15
C GLU A 234 2.84 6.34 0.31
N GLY A 235 2.34 5.13 0.16
CA GLY A 235 3.17 3.92 0.14
C GLY A 235 4.21 3.95 -0.98
N ARG A 236 3.82 4.38 -2.18
CA ARG A 236 4.75 4.57 -3.31
C ARG A 236 5.80 5.63 -3.02
N ARG A 237 5.40 6.76 -2.43
CA ARG A 237 6.32 7.82 -2.02
C ARG A 237 7.36 7.28 -1.06
N THR A 238 6.93 6.57 -0.05
CA THR A 238 7.82 5.99 0.97
C THR A 238 8.81 5.01 0.35
N ILE A 239 8.36 4.04 -0.44
CA ILE A 239 9.25 3.02 -1.03
C ILE A 239 10.22 3.66 -2.03
N ASN A 240 9.75 4.54 -2.91
CA ASN A 240 10.62 5.23 -3.89
C ASN A 240 11.70 6.08 -3.21
N ASN A 241 11.37 6.72 -2.10
CA ASN A 241 12.32 7.53 -1.35
C ASN A 241 13.30 6.66 -0.56
N LEU A 242 12.81 5.59 0.08
CA LEU A 242 13.67 4.61 0.75
C LEU A 242 14.66 3.95 -0.23
N GLU A 243 14.24 3.62 -1.45
CA GLU A 243 15.14 3.05 -2.47
C GLU A 243 16.32 3.98 -2.77
N ARG A 244 16.06 5.28 -2.89
CA ARG A 244 17.12 6.29 -3.12
C ARG A 244 18.02 6.47 -1.90
N SER A 245 17.43 6.65 -0.72
CA SER A 245 18.20 6.86 0.52
C SER A 245 19.02 5.64 0.88
N SER A 246 18.46 4.44 0.76
CA SER A 246 19.16 3.19 1.06
C SER A 246 20.39 2.97 0.18
N ALA A 247 20.36 3.40 -1.09
CA ALA A 247 21.52 3.31 -1.95
C ALA A 247 22.73 4.10 -1.40
N LEU A 248 22.49 5.26 -0.75
CA LEU A 248 23.55 6.06 -0.12
C LEU A 248 24.20 5.33 1.07
N TYR A 249 23.41 4.65 1.89
CA TYR A 249 23.92 3.89 3.04
C TYR A 249 24.67 2.63 2.63
N ILE A 250 24.12 1.89 1.66
CA ILE A 250 24.68 0.62 1.18
C ILE A 250 26.05 0.80 0.54
N VAL A 251 26.31 1.91 -0.16
CA VAL A 251 27.65 2.23 -0.72
C VAL A 251 28.72 2.14 0.34
N LYS A 252 28.51 2.80 1.50
CA LYS A 252 29.46 2.80 2.61
C LYS A 252 29.72 1.37 3.12
N THR A 253 28.67 0.59 3.28
CA THR A 253 28.78 -0.79 3.74
C THR A 253 29.58 -1.66 2.77
N ILE A 254 29.31 -1.55 1.45
CA ILE A 254 30.02 -2.35 0.43
C ILE A 254 31.49 -2.04 0.41
N TYR A 255 31.88 -0.77 0.25
CA TYR A 255 33.31 -0.45 0.14
C TYR A 255 34.06 -0.69 1.45
N THR A 256 33.44 -0.44 2.61
CA THR A 256 34.08 -0.70 3.91
C THR A 256 34.38 -2.18 4.09
N ILE A 257 33.45 -3.07 3.78
CA ILE A 257 33.68 -4.54 3.88
C ILE A 257 34.83 -4.95 2.95
N ILE A 258 34.79 -4.54 1.69
CA ILE A 258 35.82 -4.90 0.69
C ILE A 258 37.20 -4.39 1.12
N LEU A 259 37.28 -3.11 1.52
CA LEU A 259 38.54 -2.51 1.96
C LEU A 259 39.05 -3.14 3.25
N SER A 260 38.18 -3.42 4.24
CA SER A 260 38.63 -4.08 5.47
C SER A 260 39.28 -5.43 5.17
N VAL A 261 38.63 -6.24 4.33
CA VAL A 261 39.18 -7.53 3.90
C VAL A 261 40.51 -7.32 3.17
N PHE A 262 40.59 -6.40 2.24
CA PHE A 262 41.81 -6.11 1.48
C PHE A 262 42.96 -5.71 2.41
N PHE A 263 42.78 -4.73 3.28
CA PHE A 263 43.83 -4.22 4.15
C PHE A 263 44.29 -5.24 5.22
N ILE A 264 43.41 -6.13 5.68
CA ILE A 264 43.81 -7.24 6.56
C ILE A 264 44.76 -8.21 5.85
N PHE A 265 44.44 -8.60 4.61
CA PHE A 265 45.25 -9.57 3.86
C PHE A 265 46.59 -8.98 3.36
N PHE A 266 46.60 -7.71 2.91
CA PHE A 266 47.78 -7.11 2.33
C PHE A 266 48.65 -6.34 3.32
N HIS A 267 48.28 -6.26 4.61
CA HIS A 267 49.04 -5.61 5.68
C HIS A 267 49.51 -4.18 5.33
N MET A 268 48.67 -3.42 4.61
CA MET A 268 48.93 -2.03 4.26
C MET A 268 48.26 -1.11 5.29
N PRO A 269 48.77 0.15 5.47
CA PRO A 269 48.13 1.10 6.37
C PRO A 269 46.77 1.49 5.85
N TYR A 270 45.77 1.40 6.71
CA TYR A 270 44.38 1.78 6.41
C TYR A 270 44.28 3.32 6.35
N PRO A 271 43.73 3.89 5.25
CA PRO A 271 43.87 5.34 5.02
C PRO A 271 42.85 6.18 5.81
N PHE A 272 41.88 5.59 6.49
CA PHE A 272 40.83 6.35 7.13
C PHE A 272 40.88 6.35 8.64
N GLU A 273 40.67 7.53 9.21
CA GLU A 273 40.31 7.73 10.60
C GLU A 273 38.76 7.87 10.74
N PRO A 274 38.18 7.57 11.91
CA PRO A 274 36.75 7.73 12.13
C PRO A 274 36.21 9.14 11.85
N ILE A 275 37.00 10.17 12.11
CA ILE A 275 36.65 11.57 11.90
C ILE A 275 36.43 11.92 10.43
N HIS A 276 37.13 11.27 9.49
CA HIS A 276 36.98 11.46 8.04
C HIS A 276 35.53 11.10 7.59
N PHE A 277 34.98 10.05 8.18
CA PHE A 277 33.62 9.64 7.87
C PHE A 277 32.54 10.56 8.44
N SER A 278 32.87 11.41 9.42
CA SER A 278 31.94 12.40 9.96
C SER A 278 31.62 13.48 8.94
N LEU A 279 32.65 14.05 8.29
CA LEU A 279 32.48 15.06 7.23
C LEU A 279 31.76 14.49 6.01
N VAL A 280 32.31 13.41 5.45
CA VAL A 280 31.79 12.78 4.24
C VAL A 280 30.38 12.25 4.51
N GLY A 281 30.16 11.54 5.63
CA GLY A 281 28.88 10.94 5.97
C GLY A 281 27.76 11.96 6.21
N ALA A 282 28.05 13.07 6.90
CA ALA A 282 27.04 14.11 7.13
C ALA A 282 26.54 14.76 5.84
N LEU A 283 27.47 15.09 4.93
CA LEU A 283 27.18 15.87 3.72
C LEU A 283 26.81 15.01 2.51
N THR A 284 27.21 13.73 2.48
CA THR A 284 26.93 12.86 1.33
C THR A 284 25.90 11.77 1.62
N VAL A 285 25.59 11.50 2.89
CA VAL A 285 24.59 10.50 3.29
C VAL A 285 23.49 11.15 4.14
N GLY A 286 23.84 11.77 5.26
CA GLY A 286 22.87 12.30 6.23
C GLY A 286 21.93 13.35 5.64
N LEU A 287 22.47 14.49 5.21
CA LEU A 287 21.69 15.56 4.61
C LEU A 287 20.91 15.11 3.36
N PRO A 288 21.55 14.43 2.37
CA PRO A 288 20.83 14.00 1.18
C PRO A 288 19.75 12.98 1.45
N SER A 289 19.96 12.00 2.34
CA SER A 289 18.95 11.01 2.66
C SER A 289 17.70 11.65 3.27
N PHE A 290 17.87 12.64 4.16
CA PHE A 290 16.78 13.38 4.75
C PHE A 290 15.99 14.17 3.70
N VAL A 291 16.67 14.95 2.86
CA VAL A 291 16.02 15.76 1.81
C VAL A 291 15.33 14.88 0.78
N LEU A 292 15.93 13.76 0.36
CA LEU A 292 15.32 12.82 -0.58
C LEU A 292 14.09 12.10 0.01
N ALA A 293 14.08 11.82 1.32
CA ALA A 293 12.94 11.20 2.00
C ALA A 293 11.70 12.11 2.01
N LEU A 294 11.87 13.43 1.97
CA LEU A 294 10.76 14.39 1.95
C LEU A 294 10.15 14.60 0.56
N GLN A 295 10.74 14.05 -0.50
CA GLN A 295 10.31 14.31 -1.88
C GLN A 295 8.97 13.63 -2.22
N PRO A 296 8.07 14.31 -2.96
CA PRO A 296 6.81 13.74 -3.44
C PRO A 296 7.06 12.85 -4.67
N ASN A 297 7.43 11.59 -4.48
CA ASN A 297 7.61 10.62 -5.57
C ASN A 297 6.55 9.53 -5.52
N LYS A 298 5.44 9.73 -6.23
CA LYS A 298 4.29 8.82 -6.28
C LYS A 298 4.30 7.88 -7.50
N ASN A 299 5.40 7.80 -8.23
CA ASN A 299 5.52 6.96 -9.41
C ASN A 299 5.32 5.48 -9.06
N ARG A 300 4.75 4.72 -10.01
CA ARG A 300 4.58 3.28 -9.83
C ARG A 300 5.94 2.61 -9.58
N ILE A 301 6.02 1.82 -8.52
CA ILE A 301 7.20 1.03 -8.17
C ILE A 301 7.37 -0.06 -9.23
N LYS A 302 8.60 -0.23 -9.74
CA LYS A 302 8.91 -1.22 -10.78
C LYS A 302 10.18 -1.99 -10.42
N GLY A 303 10.13 -3.31 -10.64
CA GLY A 303 11.26 -4.21 -10.39
C GLY A 303 11.43 -4.57 -8.91
N ASN A 304 12.56 -5.21 -8.60
CA ASN A 304 12.90 -5.66 -7.25
C ASN A 304 13.61 -4.55 -6.47
N PHE A 305 13.07 -4.18 -5.31
CA PHE A 305 13.58 -3.12 -4.43
C PHE A 305 15.06 -3.30 -4.07
N THR A 306 15.42 -4.48 -3.56
CA THR A 306 16.80 -4.78 -3.14
C THR A 306 17.77 -4.76 -4.31
N TYR A 307 17.38 -5.33 -5.46
CA TYR A 307 18.18 -5.29 -6.66
C TYR A 307 18.46 -3.86 -7.15
N ASN A 308 17.44 -3.01 -7.16
CA ASN A 308 17.57 -1.62 -7.59
C ASN A 308 18.54 -0.83 -6.69
N ILE A 309 18.46 -1.04 -5.36
CA ILE A 309 19.36 -0.39 -4.40
C ILE A 309 20.82 -0.81 -4.64
N ILE A 310 21.06 -2.13 -4.70
CA ILE A 310 22.41 -2.68 -4.87
C ILE A 310 22.99 -2.24 -6.22
N ALA A 311 22.21 -2.35 -7.30
CA ALA A 311 22.68 -1.98 -8.64
C ALA A 311 23.08 -0.50 -8.74
N ARG A 312 22.40 0.42 -8.03
CA ARG A 312 22.76 1.84 -7.97
C ARG A 312 23.94 2.12 -7.05
N ALA A 313 24.11 1.33 -5.99
CA ALA A 313 25.20 1.53 -5.02
C ALA A 313 26.55 1.01 -5.54
N VAL A 314 26.55 -0.10 -6.26
CA VAL A 314 27.77 -0.78 -6.74
C VAL A 314 28.72 0.12 -7.54
N PRO A 315 28.30 0.96 -8.50
CA PRO A 315 29.20 1.82 -9.24
C PRO A 315 30.03 2.76 -8.34
N ALA A 316 29.38 3.39 -7.36
CA ALA A 316 30.07 4.29 -6.42
C ALA A 316 31.02 3.52 -5.49
N ALA A 317 30.56 2.40 -4.94
CA ALA A 317 31.37 1.56 -4.07
C ALA A 317 32.60 1.00 -4.81
N PHE A 318 32.41 0.50 -6.04
CA PHE A 318 33.49 -0.04 -6.86
C PHE A 318 34.55 1.02 -7.20
N CYS A 319 34.14 2.24 -7.63
CA CYS A 319 35.04 3.33 -7.89
C CYS A 319 35.79 3.74 -6.62
N THR A 320 35.14 3.79 -5.46
CA THR A 320 35.78 4.09 -4.18
C THR A 320 36.86 3.05 -3.85
N VAL A 321 36.51 1.76 -3.95
CA VAL A 321 37.47 0.65 -3.72
C VAL A 321 38.67 0.73 -4.67
N LEU A 322 38.40 0.93 -5.96
CA LEU A 322 39.45 1.02 -6.98
C LEU A 322 40.39 2.17 -6.71
N ASN A 323 39.89 3.35 -6.36
CA ASN A 323 40.68 4.51 -6.02
C ASN A 323 41.57 4.27 -4.78
N ILE A 324 41.02 3.69 -3.72
CA ILE A 324 41.76 3.50 -2.46
C ILE A 324 42.80 2.40 -2.61
N ILE A 325 42.48 1.29 -3.27
CA ILE A 325 43.48 0.25 -3.58
C ILE A 325 44.55 0.78 -4.55
N GLY A 326 44.11 1.51 -5.58
CA GLY A 326 45.03 2.16 -6.50
C GLY A 326 46.02 3.11 -5.79
N MET A 327 45.50 3.96 -4.88
CA MET A 327 46.32 4.83 -4.04
C MET A 327 47.27 4.04 -3.15
N ALA A 328 46.84 2.98 -2.49
CA ALA A 328 47.68 2.12 -1.65
C ALA A 328 48.82 1.47 -2.45
N VAL A 329 48.63 1.18 -3.74
CA VAL A 329 49.70 0.69 -4.62
C VAL A 329 50.59 1.81 -5.06
N ILE A 330 50.06 2.96 -5.45
CA ILE A 330 50.82 4.14 -5.94
C ILE A 330 51.78 4.64 -4.85
N THR A 331 51.37 4.65 -3.58
CA THR A 331 52.23 5.09 -2.47
C THR A 331 53.50 4.25 -2.30
N LYS A 332 53.60 3.03 -2.83
CA LYS A 332 54.82 2.22 -2.86
C LYS A 332 55.85 2.76 -3.88
N PHE A 333 55.44 3.55 -4.84
CA PHE A 333 56.28 4.08 -5.94
C PHE A 333 56.45 5.60 -5.88
N THR A 334 55.82 6.26 -4.90
CA THR A 334 55.87 7.70 -4.72
C THR A 334 56.33 8.05 -3.32
N THR A 335 56.88 9.29 -3.15
CA THR A 335 57.32 9.82 -1.86
C THR A 335 56.23 10.62 -1.13
N LEU A 336 54.97 10.31 -1.39
CA LEU A 336 53.86 10.99 -0.73
C LEU A 336 53.84 10.72 0.78
N ALA A 337 53.58 11.77 1.55
CA ALA A 337 53.44 11.65 3.00
C ALA A 337 52.21 10.81 3.34
N PRO A 338 52.23 10.02 4.45
CA PRO A 338 51.06 9.22 4.86
C PRO A 338 49.76 10.02 5.03
N ASP A 339 49.86 11.25 5.52
CA ASP A 339 48.70 12.15 5.73
C ASP A 339 48.13 12.66 4.40
N GLU A 340 48.99 12.91 3.39
CA GLU A 340 48.53 13.24 2.03
C GLU A 340 47.79 12.06 1.38
N TYR A 341 48.33 10.85 1.54
CA TYR A 341 47.68 9.63 1.08
C TYR A 341 46.27 9.49 1.66
N SER A 342 46.14 9.67 2.98
CA SER A 342 44.86 9.62 3.70
C SER A 342 43.89 10.69 3.16
N THR A 343 44.38 11.93 3.01
CA THR A 343 43.60 13.07 2.52
C THR A 343 43.06 12.82 1.10
N ILE A 344 43.91 12.32 0.17
CA ILE A 344 43.48 11.99 -1.19
C ILE A 344 42.39 10.89 -1.17
N CYS A 345 42.54 9.86 -0.33
CA CYS A 345 41.52 8.81 -0.19
C CYS A 345 40.18 9.36 0.29
N VAL A 346 40.18 10.31 1.23
CA VAL A 346 38.95 10.99 1.71
C VAL A 346 38.29 11.79 0.58
N TYR A 347 39.10 12.57 -0.18
CA TYR A 347 38.58 13.37 -1.29
C TYR A 347 37.98 12.49 -2.40
N MET A 348 38.65 11.39 -2.75
CA MET A 348 38.13 10.45 -3.74
C MET A 348 36.85 9.77 -3.28
N THR A 349 36.72 9.44 -1.99
CA THR A 349 35.51 8.89 -1.39
C THR A 349 34.37 9.90 -1.41
N ALA A 350 34.63 11.16 -1.06
CA ALA A 350 33.69 12.25 -1.13
C ALA A 350 33.20 12.49 -2.57
N LEU A 351 34.13 12.46 -3.56
CA LEU A 351 33.79 12.60 -4.97
C LEU A 351 32.86 11.49 -5.46
N CYS A 352 33.17 10.22 -5.18
CA CYS A 352 32.33 9.08 -5.56
C CYS A 352 30.94 9.17 -4.95
N ALA A 353 30.85 9.51 -3.66
CA ALA A 353 29.59 9.68 -2.96
C ALA A 353 28.78 10.86 -3.53
N TYR A 354 29.44 11.99 -3.82
CA TYR A 354 28.79 13.16 -4.42
C TYR A 354 28.23 12.86 -5.82
N MET A 355 28.98 12.14 -6.65
CA MET A 355 28.51 11.72 -7.97
C MET A 355 27.27 10.83 -7.87
N LEU A 356 27.19 9.95 -6.88
CA LEU A 356 26.00 9.13 -6.64
C LEU A 356 24.80 10.01 -6.25
N ILE A 357 24.97 10.97 -5.33
CA ILE A 357 23.89 11.89 -4.94
C ILE A 357 23.38 12.67 -6.15
N LEU A 358 24.28 13.14 -7.00
CA LEU A 358 23.93 13.87 -8.22
C LEU A 358 23.04 13.02 -9.14
N ARG A 359 23.38 11.75 -9.32
CA ARG A 359 22.58 10.79 -10.12
C ARG A 359 21.22 10.47 -9.47
N LEU A 360 21.19 10.27 -8.15
CA LEU A 360 19.96 9.99 -7.40
C LEU A 360 19.03 11.21 -7.32
N SER A 361 19.57 12.42 -7.48
CA SER A 361 18.80 13.66 -7.45
C SER A 361 18.09 13.98 -8.76
N TYR A 362 18.33 13.21 -9.82
CA TYR A 362 17.61 13.40 -11.09
C TYR A 362 16.17 12.85 -11.00
N PRO A 363 15.15 13.55 -11.59
CA PRO A 363 15.18 14.89 -12.19
C PRO A 363 15.36 15.99 -11.14
N PHE A 364 16.07 17.05 -11.52
CA PHE A 364 16.39 18.15 -10.60
C PHE A 364 15.15 19.02 -10.31
N ASN A 365 15.07 19.49 -9.06
CA ASN A 365 14.17 20.55 -8.62
C ASN A 365 14.92 21.50 -7.68
N ALA A 366 14.33 22.63 -7.32
CA ALA A 366 14.98 23.67 -6.52
C ALA A 366 15.55 23.11 -5.19
N LEU A 367 14.80 22.26 -4.49
CA LEU A 367 15.24 21.68 -3.21
C LEU A 367 16.42 20.71 -3.39
N ARG A 368 16.42 19.90 -4.47
CA ARG A 368 17.56 19.00 -4.79
C ARG A 368 18.79 19.75 -5.21
N ILE A 369 18.65 20.81 -5.99
CA ILE A 369 19.75 21.69 -6.37
C ILE A 369 20.34 22.36 -5.13
N ALA A 370 19.51 22.93 -4.25
CA ALA A 370 19.96 23.51 -3.00
C ALA A 370 20.71 22.49 -2.13
N MET A 371 20.18 21.28 -1.98
CA MET A 371 20.86 20.17 -1.27
C MET A 371 22.22 19.86 -1.88
N LEU A 372 22.30 19.69 -3.19
CA LEU A 372 23.57 19.43 -3.90
C LEU A 372 24.57 20.56 -3.70
N THR A 373 24.12 21.81 -3.78
CA THR A 373 24.98 22.98 -3.55
C THR A 373 25.48 23.02 -2.11
N VAL A 374 24.61 22.82 -1.13
CA VAL A 374 25.00 22.77 0.29
C VAL A 374 25.98 21.64 0.55
N SER A 375 25.76 20.45 -0.02
CA SER A 375 26.68 19.32 0.11
C SER A 375 28.07 19.66 -0.51
N ALA A 376 28.10 20.19 -1.73
CA ALA A 376 29.34 20.52 -2.40
C ALA A 376 30.12 21.63 -1.65
N VAL A 377 29.45 22.73 -1.34
CA VAL A 377 30.06 23.86 -0.60
C VAL A 377 30.49 23.39 0.79
N GLY A 378 29.67 22.60 1.48
CA GLY A 378 30.01 22.06 2.81
C GLY A 378 31.25 21.17 2.80
N ILE A 379 31.38 20.29 1.79
CA ILE A 379 32.61 19.48 1.60
C ILE A 379 33.85 20.38 1.38
N VAL A 380 33.74 21.33 0.46
CA VAL A 380 34.86 22.24 0.17
C VAL A 380 35.27 23.07 1.40
N LEU A 381 34.27 23.66 2.11
CA LEU A 381 34.53 24.42 3.34
C LEU A 381 35.12 23.53 4.45
N GLY A 382 34.62 22.30 4.60
CA GLY A 382 35.18 21.33 5.55
C GLY A 382 36.64 20.98 5.24
N CYS A 383 36.94 20.76 3.97
CA CYS A 383 38.30 20.43 3.52
C CYS A 383 39.29 21.63 3.60
N VAL A 384 38.80 22.87 3.40
CA VAL A 384 39.67 24.07 3.37
C VAL A 384 39.82 24.69 4.76
N PHE A 385 38.71 25.02 5.42
CA PHE A 385 38.71 25.77 6.68
C PHE A 385 38.82 24.91 7.92
N PHE A 386 38.36 23.67 7.85
CA PHE A 386 38.31 22.72 8.96
C PHE A 386 39.25 21.52 8.73
N ALA A 387 40.20 21.62 7.81
CA ALA A 387 41.14 20.54 7.48
C ALA A 387 41.78 19.92 8.74
N GLY A 388 42.36 20.74 9.63
CA GLY A 388 43.00 20.26 10.85
C GLY A 388 42.04 19.55 11.81
N PHE A 389 40.75 19.96 11.89
CA PHE A 389 39.75 19.29 12.69
C PHE A 389 39.43 17.90 12.15
N PHE A 390 39.41 17.74 10.83
CA PHE A 390 39.13 16.46 10.17
C PHE A 390 40.40 15.66 9.84
N SER A 391 41.57 15.95 10.47
CA SER A 391 42.86 15.29 10.22
C SER A 391 43.24 15.26 8.74
N LEU A 392 42.92 16.34 8.00
CA LEU A 392 43.27 16.51 6.59
C LEU A 392 44.42 17.47 6.46
N VAL A 393 45.28 17.25 5.44
CA VAL A 393 46.44 18.11 5.15
C VAL A 393 46.33 18.75 3.77
N TRP A 394 47.02 19.87 3.56
CA TRP A 394 47.17 20.48 2.24
C TRP A 394 48.02 19.60 1.36
N LEU A 395 47.54 19.36 0.14
CA LEU A 395 48.23 18.52 -0.83
C LEU A 395 49.42 19.26 -1.44
N SER A 396 50.51 18.53 -1.62
CA SER A 396 51.65 18.96 -2.44
C SER A 396 51.24 19.09 -3.92
N VAL A 397 52.11 19.67 -4.75
CA VAL A 397 51.86 19.77 -6.19
C VAL A 397 51.63 18.37 -6.80
N ASP A 398 52.46 17.40 -6.40
CA ASP A 398 52.36 16.01 -6.87
C ASP A 398 51.04 15.36 -6.40
N GLY A 399 50.63 15.61 -5.16
CA GLY A 399 49.37 15.17 -4.62
C GLY A 399 48.15 15.75 -5.36
N LEU A 400 48.20 17.06 -5.73
CA LEU A 400 47.18 17.72 -6.54
C LEU A 400 47.07 17.15 -7.95
N ILE A 401 48.20 16.89 -8.61
CA ILE A 401 48.23 16.27 -9.94
C ILE A 401 47.62 14.87 -9.88
N LEU A 402 48.03 14.08 -8.91
CA LEU A 402 47.51 12.71 -8.72
C LEU A 402 46.01 12.72 -8.43
N PHE A 403 45.54 13.59 -7.53
CA PHE A 403 44.09 13.76 -7.25
C PHE A 403 43.34 14.15 -8.51
N GLY A 404 43.87 15.07 -9.33
CA GLY A 404 43.24 15.49 -10.59
C GLY A 404 43.11 14.34 -11.60
N LEU A 405 44.18 13.56 -11.80
CA LEU A 405 44.18 12.41 -12.70
C LEU A 405 43.17 11.32 -12.25
N LEU A 406 43.19 10.97 -10.95
CA LEU A 406 42.29 10.01 -10.38
C LEU A 406 40.84 10.49 -10.47
N SER A 407 40.58 11.78 -10.23
CA SER A 407 39.22 12.36 -10.34
C SER A 407 38.71 12.27 -11.76
N ALA A 408 39.52 12.62 -12.77
CA ALA A 408 39.15 12.51 -14.18
C ALA A 408 38.79 11.05 -14.56
N PHE A 409 39.67 10.10 -14.18
CA PHE A 409 39.42 8.68 -14.39
C PHE A 409 38.14 8.21 -13.69
N THR A 410 37.95 8.61 -12.44
CA THR A 410 36.78 8.23 -11.64
C THR A 410 35.48 8.76 -12.24
N ILE A 411 35.43 10.00 -12.70
CA ILE A 411 34.24 10.58 -13.33
C ILE A 411 33.82 9.78 -14.57
N VAL A 412 34.77 9.41 -15.41
CA VAL A 412 34.49 8.62 -16.62
C VAL A 412 34.01 7.22 -16.23
N SER A 413 34.75 6.51 -15.38
CA SER A 413 34.46 5.14 -14.97
C SER A 413 33.14 5.03 -14.25
N PHE A 414 32.84 5.93 -13.31
CA PHE A 414 31.58 5.98 -12.60
C PHE A 414 30.39 6.16 -13.55
N ASN A 415 30.48 7.11 -14.49
CA ASN A 415 29.39 7.37 -15.43
C ASN A 415 29.12 6.17 -16.32
N LEU A 416 30.15 5.46 -16.79
CA LEU A 416 30.00 4.25 -17.59
C LEU A 416 29.31 3.14 -16.78
N LEU A 417 29.81 2.88 -15.56
CA LEU A 417 29.28 1.85 -14.68
C LEU A 417 27.84 2.16 -14.23
N TYR A 418 27.55 3.41 -13.89
CA TYR A 418 26.21 3.81 -13.47
C TYR A 418 25.19 3.69 -14.61
N ASN A 419 25.55 4.11 -15.82
CA ASN A 419 24.68 3.97 -16.98
C ASN A 419 24.44 2.49 -17.33
N TYR A 420 25.44 1.63 -17.13
CA TYR A 420 25.27 0.19 -17.28
C TYR A 420 24.32 -0.38 -16.21
N ALA A 421 24.48 0.04 -14.96
CA ALA A 421 23.60 -0.36 -13.85
C ALA A 421 22.13 0.04 -14.10
N GLU A 422 21.87 1.26 -14.60
CA GLU A 422 20.50 1.70 -14.94
C GLU A 422 19.91 0.86 -16.08
N LYS A 423 20.69 0.47 -17.09
CA LYS A 423 20.22 -0.47 -18.14
C LYS A 423 19.84 -1.85 -17.56
N LEU A 424 20.60 -2.35 -16.59
CA LEU A 424 20.28 -3.61 -15.90
C LEU A 424 18.99 -3.48 -15.07
N ILE A 425 18.80 -2.35 -14.38
CA ILE A 425 17.57 -2.05 -13.64
C ILE A 425 16.36 -2.00 -14.60
N GLU A 426 16.49 -1.34 -15.75
CA GLU A 426 15.42 -1.30 -16.76
C GLU A 426 15.08 -2.68 -17.31
N LYS A 427 16.08 -3.51 -17.60
CA LYS A 427 15.88 -4.88 -18.04
C LYS A 427 15.14 -5.71 -16.98
N ASN A 428 15.52 -5.54 -15.70
CA ASN A 428 14.86 -6.22 -14.58
C ASN A 428 13.41 -5.74 -14.38
N LYS A 429 13.14 -4.44 -14.54
CA LYS A 429 11.77 -3.89 -14.47
C LYS A 429 10.81 -4.53 -15.49
N ASN A 430 11.32 -4.85 -16.68
CA ASN A 430 10.52 -5.49 -17.74
C ASN A 430 10.23 -6.97 -17.48
N LYS A 431 11.01 -7.62 -16.60
CA LYS A 431 10.79 -9.03 -16.22
C LYS A 431 9.65 -9.17 -15.20
N TYR A 432 9.31 -8.10 -14.47
CA TYR A 432 8.26 -8.06 -13.44
C TYR A 432 7.04 -7.23 -13.90
N LYS A 433 6.84 -7.09 -15.20
CA LYS A 433 5.59 -6.62 -15.81
C LYS A 433 4.61 -7.79 -15.92
#